data_d46ed7a4561855281112e32b659e4f66
#
_entry.id   d46ed7a4561855281112e32b659e4f66
#
_cell.length_a   1.000
_cell.length_b   1.000
_cell.length_c   1.000
_cell.angle_alpha   90.00
_cell.angle_beta   90.00
_cell.angle_gamma   90.00
#
_symmetry.space_group_name_H-M   'P 1'
#
loop_
_entity.id
_entity.type
_entity.pdbx_description
1 polymer ?
#
loop_
_entity_poly.entity_id
_entity_poly.type
_entity_poly.pdbx_seq_one_letter_code
_entity_poly.pdbx_strand_id
1 'polypeptide(L)'
;MTYLETTAQFYAQVAETPDVGLCCVQSAPLNFPGLRIPERMQEMNYGCGTTVHAAELANQPTVLYVGVGGGLEALQFAYFSRRTAGVIAVEPVAEMRRAASDNLRAAAAVNDWFEPSFVEIRAGDAFALPVADSSIDVVAQNCLFNIFEPADLARALAEVVRVLKPGGRLLMSDPIATRPIPAHLQQDERLRAMCLSGALPYEDYIQQLIAAGFGQIEVRARRPYRLLDRQTYGLETHLLLESLDTVSFKLPIPADGACVFTGKTAVYTGTEAAFDDQAGHILPRGIPTAVCDKTARKLERFGEILITDSTWHYSGGGCC
;
A
#
# COMPACT_ATOMS: atom_id res chain seq x y z
N MET A 1 3.35 6.52 28.34
CA MET A 1 2.53 6.69 27.13
C MET A 1 3.00 5.63 26.15
N THR A 2 2.12 4.92 25.51
CA THR A 2 2.50 3.93 24.48
C THR A 2 2.73 4.65 23.15
N TYR A 3 3.52 4.05 22.26
CA TYR A 3 3.75 4.64 20.94
C TYR A 3 2.43 4.88 20.15
N LEU A 4 1.39 4.07 20.39
CA LEU A 4 0.07 4.26 19.79
C LEU A 4 -0.64 5.50 20.33
N GLU A 5 -0.52 5.78 21.64
CA GLU A 5 -1.05 7.01 22.23
C GLU A 5 -0.32 8.24 21.71
N THR A 6 1.00 8.19 21.61
CA THR A 6 1.82 9.25 21.00
C THR A 6 1.40 9.49 19.55
N THR A 7 1.21 8.41 18.78
CA THR A 7 0.72 8.48 17.39
C THR A 7 -0.67 9.12 17.31
N ALA A 8 -1.61 8.70 18.15
CA ALA A 8 -2.96 9.26 18.16
C ALA A 8 -2.97 10.76 18.49
N GLN A 9 -2.18 11.20 19.46
CA GLN A 9 -2.02 12.63 19.80
C GLN A 9 -1.40 13.42 18.65
N PHE A 10 -0.38 12.86 17.99
CA PHE A 10 0.24 13.48 16.83
C PHE A 10 -0.79 13.71 15.72
N TYR A 11 -1.56 12.68 15.34
CA TYR A 11 -2.58 12.81 14.30
C TYR A 11 -3.78 13.67 14.70
N ALA A 12 -4.12 13.78 15.99
CA ALA A 12 -5.11 14.75 16.45
C ALA A 12 -4.66 16.20 16.18
N GLN A 13 -3.38 16.52 16.41
CA GLN A 13 -2.82 17.83 16.11
C GLN A 13 -2.78 18.13 14.60
N VAL A 14 -2.34 17.15 13.78
CA VAL A 14 -2.25 17.32 12.31
C VAL A 14 -3.64 17.41 11.66
N ALA A 15 -4.68 16.89 12.30
CA ALA A 15 -6.06 17.04 11.83
C ALA A 15 -6.53 18.48 11.92
N GLU A 16 -6.10 19.22 12.94
CA GLU A 16 -6.43 20.64 13.14
C GLU A 16 -5.53 21.54 12.29
N THR A 17 -4.23 21.27 12.31
CA THR A 17 -3.21 22.05 11.58
C THR A 17 -2.41 21.11 10.69
N PRO A 18 -2.73 21.04 9.39
CA PRO A 18 -2.02 20.14 8.46
C PRO A 18 -0.52 20.41 8.46
N ASP A 19 0.28 19.34 8.55
CA ASP A 19 1.73 19.36 8.42
C ASP A 19 2.12 18.92 7.00
N VAL A 20 2.34 19.89 6.13
CA VAL A 20 2.72 19.66 4.71
C VAL A 20 4.07 18.93 4.57
N GLY A 21 4.90 18.96 5.62
CA GLY A 21 6.21 18.26 5.65
C GLY A 21 6.13 16.81 6.14
N LEU A 22 4.98 16.34 6.58
CA LEU A 22 4.83 15.04 7.21
C LEU A 22 5.18 13.89 6.26
N CYS A 23 4.67 13.93 5.04
CA CYS A 23 5.03 12.98 3.99
C CYS A 23 5.76 13.69 2.85
N CYS A 24 6.99 13.29 2.58
CA CYS A 24 7.90 14.03 1.69
C CYS A 24 7.61 13.88 0.20
N VAL A 25 6.80 12.93 -0.19
CA VAL A 25 6.49 12.76 -1.62
C VAL A 25 5.28 13.59 -1.95
N GLN A 26 5.53 14.73 -2.54
CA GLN A 26 4.52 15.48 -3.29
C GLN A 26 4.24 14.75 -4.62
N SER A 27 3.83 13.49 -4.57
CA SER A 27 3.16 12.94 -5.73
C SER A 27 1.82 13.64 -5.84
N ALA A 28 1.63 14.38 -6.93
CA ALA A 28 0.33 14.95 -7.22
C ALA A 28 -0.72 13.85 -7.11
N PRO A 29 -1.86 14.09 -6.45
CA PRO A 29 -2.93 13.10 -6.37
C PRO A 29 -3.29 12.60 -7.75
N LEU A 30 -3.58 11.30 -7.90
CA LEU A 30 -4.08 10.76 -9.16
C LEU A 30 -5.31 11.56 -9.58
N ASN A 31 -5.25 12.10 -10.78
CA ASN A 31 -6.33 12.89 -11.34
C ASN A 31 -7.19 12.01 -12.25
N PHE A 32 -8.48 11.91 -11.92
CA PHE A 32 -9.45 11.19 -12.73
C PHE A 32 -10.39 12.18 -13.44
N PRO A 33 -10.89 11.87 -14.65
CA PRO A 33 -11.79 12.75 -15.38
C PRO A 33 -13.02 13.15 -14.56
N GLY A 34 -13.21 14.45 -14.33
CA GLY A 34 -14.34 14.98 -13.55
C GLY A 34 -14.20 14.84 -12.03
N LEU A 35 -13.06 14.38 -11.51
CA LEU A 35 -12.75 14.43 -10.08
C LEU A 35 -12.10 15.76 -9.73
N ARG A 36 -12.68 16.47 -8.76
CA ARG A 36 -12.11 17.70 -8.16
C ARG A 36 -11.78 17.41 -6.70
N ILE A 37 -10.54 17.63 -6.31
CA ILE A 37 -10.06 17.40 -4.96
C ILE A 37 -9.98 18.77 -4.25
N PRO A 38 -10.69 18.96 -3.11
CA PRO A 38 -10.60 20.20 -2.32
C PRO A 38 -9.17 20.46 -1.83
N GLU A 39 -8.77 21.73 -1.75
CA GLU A 39 -7.42 22.14 -1.38
C GLU A 39 -7.00 21.57 -0.02
N ARG A 40 -7.83 21.72 1.02
CA ARG A 40 -7.54 21.16 2.35
C ARG A 40 -7.31 19.64 2.33
N MET A 41 -8.03 18.92 1.48
CA MET A 41 -7.82 17.47 1.31
C MET A 41 -6.46 17.16 0.67
N GLN A 42 -5.96 18.03 -0.20
CA GLN A 42 -4.62 17.91 -0.79
C GLN A 42 -3.53 18.24 0.25
N GLU A 43 -3.72 19.28 1.08
CA GLU A 43 -2.81 19.62 2.18
C GLU A 43 -2.69 18.49 3.21
N MET A 44 -3.75 17.72 3.41
CA MET A 44 -3.82 16.56 4.29
C MET A 44 -3.48 15.23 3.58
N ASN A 45 -2.76 15.28 2.47
CA ASN A 45 -2.28 14.06 1.80
C ASN A 45 -1.03 13.54 2.50
N TYR A 46 -1.20 12.59 3.41
CA TYR A 46 -0.14 11.99 4.21
C TYR A 46 0.33 10.63 3.67
N GLY A 47 -0.05 10.27 2.44
CA GLY A 47 0.40 9.05 1.79
C GLY A 47 1.84 9.11 1.27
N CYS A 48 2.51 7.99 1.14
CA CYS A 48 3.85 7.88 0.57
C CYS A 48 3.87 7.39 -0.88
N GLY A 49 2.73 6.95 -1.39
CA GLY A 49 2.48 6.48 -2.76
C GLY A 49 0.99 6.50 -3.05
N THR A 50 0.49 5.51 -3.77
CA THR A 50 -0.95 5.37 -4.00
C THR A 50 -1.42 3.93 -3.86
N THR A 51 -2.60 3.77 -3.26
CA THR A 51 -3.32 2.49 -3.20
C THR A 51 -4.47 2.42 -4.21
N VAL A 52 -4.69 3.51 -4.97
CA VAL A 52 -5.79 3.60 -5.94
C VAL A 52 -5.32 3.09 -7.30
N HIS A 53 -5.63 1.83 -7.59
CA HIS A 53 -5.32 1.17 -8.86
C HIS A 53 -6.60 0.86 -9.63
N ALA A 54 -6.83 1.53 -10.76
CA ALA A 54 -8.06 1.42 -11.54
C ALA A 54 -8.42 -0.03 -11.92
N ALA A 55 -7.42 -0.85 -12.26
CA ALA A 55 -7.62 -2.26 -12.60
C ALA A 55 -8.23 -3.07 -11.43
N GLU A 56 -7.84 -2.73 -10.19
CA GLU A 56 -8.32 -3.40 -8.98
C GLU A 56 -9.72 -2.93 -8.55
N LEU A 57 -10.21 -1.84 -9.13
CA LEU A 57 -11.47 -1.18 -8.77
C LEU A 57 -12.54 -1.29 -9.86
N ALA A 58 -12.24 -1.92 -10.99
CA ALA A 58 -13.11 -1.96 -12.18
C ALA A 58 -14.49 -2.58 -11.93
N ASN A 59 -14.62 -3.52 -10.98
CA ASN A 59 -15.89 -4.20 -10.69
C ASN A 59 -16.62 -3.61 -9.48
N GLN A 60 -16.38 -2.35 -9.14
CA GLN A 60 -16.99 -1.64 -8.01
C GLN A 60 -16.91 -2.43 -6.69
N PRO A 61 -15.72 -2.87 -6.26
CA PRO A 61 -15.56 -3.66 -5.05
C PRO A 61 -16.00 -2.86 -3.82
N THR A 62 -16.32 -3.56 -2.73
CA THR A 62 -16.42 -2.94 -1.40
C THR A 62 -15.01 -2.74 -0.88
N VAL A 63 -14.65 -1.48 -0.65
CA VAL A 63 -13.33 -1.09 -0.17
C VAL A 63 -13.39 -0.79 1.33
N LEU A 64 -12.52 -1.40 2.11
CA LEU A 64 -12.23 -1.02 3.49
C LEU A 64 -10.91 -0.23 3.50
N TYR A 65 -10.97 1.05 3.83
CA TYR A 65 -9.79 1.92 3.89
C TYR A 65 -9.38 2.15 5.34
N VAL A 66 -8.19 1.68 5.71
CA VAL A 66 -7.67 1.74 7.08
C VAL A 66 -6.75 2.94 7.24
N GLY A 67 -7.10 3.84 8.16
CA GLY A 67 -6.43 5.13 8.32
C GLY A 67 -6.94 6.16 7.32
N VAL A 68 -8.09 6.82 7.60
CA VAL A 68 -8.76 7.68 6.62
C VAL A 68 -7.97 8.94 6.25
N GLY A 69 -7.08 9.41 7.14
CA GLY A 69 -6.35 10.66 6.94
C GLY A 69 -7.27 11.82 6.58
N GLY A 70 -6.89 12.66 5.62
CA GLY A 70 -7.72 13.75 5.11
C GLY A 70 -8.89 13.31 4.22
N GLY A 71 -9.07 12.00 3.95
CA GLY A 71 -10.14 11.46 3.13
C GLY A 71 -9.87 11.44 1.62
N LEU A 72 -8.65 11.78 1.17
CA LEU A 72 -8.32 11.90 -0.25
C LEU A 72 -8.49 10.57 -1.00
N GLU A 73 -7.83 9.50 -0.57
CA GLU A 73 -7.97 8.20 -1.23
C GLU A 73 -9.38 7.60 -1.04
N ALA A 74 -10.05 7.90 0.09
CA ALA A 74 -11.45 7.51 0.27
C ALA A 74 -12.37 8.15 -0.80
N LEU A 75 -12.16 9.42 -1.16
CA LEU A 75 -12.84 10.07 -2.26
C LEU A 75 -12.51 9.43 -3.62
N GLN A 76 -11.23 9.10 -3.84
CA GLN A 76 -10.78 8.43 -5.06
C GLN A 76 -11.37 7.00 -5.18
N PHE A 77 -11.46 6.24 -4.10
CA PHE A 77 -12.16 4.96 -4.09
C PHE A 77 -13.66 5.11 -4.37
N ALA A 78 -14.30 6.16 -3.80
CA ALA A 78 -15.69 6.47 -4.05
C ALA A 78 -15.96 6.83 -5.52
N TYR A 79 -14.97 7.41 -6.22
CA TYR A 79 -15.07 7.66 -7.67
C TYR A 79 -15.30 6.38 -8.47
N PHE A 80 -14.74 5.25 -8.06
CA PHE A 80 -14.95 3.95 -8.72
C PHE A 80 -16.21 3.24 -8.24
N SER A 81 -16.53 3.29 -6.95
CA SER A 81 -17.67 2.56 -6.40
C SER A 81 -19.02 3.22 -6.70
N ARG A 82 -19.11 4.54 -6.64
CA ARG A 82 -20.30 5.37 -6.89
C ARG A 82 -21.60 4.83 -6.29
N ARG A 83 -21.54 4.31 -5.07
CA ARG A 83 -22.66 3.74 -4.35
C ARG A 83 -22.53 3.96 -2.84
N THR A 84 -23.66 4.04 -2.15
CA THR A 84 -23.74 4.17 -0.70
C THR A 84 -22.91 3.08 -0.01
N ALA A 85 -22.08 3.45 0.94
CA ALA A 85 -21.17 2.58 1.68
C ALA A 85 -20.28 1.68 0.78
N GLY A 86 -19.97 2.14 -0.43
CA GLY A 86 -19.01 1.49 -1.33
C GLY A 86 -17.58 1.54 -0.79
N VAL A 87 -17.31 2.55 0.04
CA VAL A 87 -16.07 2.70 0.81
C VAL A 87 -16.42 2.75 2.29
N ILE A 88 -15.80 1.89 3.09
CA ILE A 88 -15.82 1.95 4.54
C ILE A 88 -14.44 2.42 4.99
N ALA A 89 -14.36 3.57 5.65
CA ALA A 89 -13.10 4.12 6.16
C ALA A 89 -13.04 3.96 7.68
N VAL A 90 -11.93 3.43 8.20
CA VAL A 90 -11.73 3.18 9.63
C VAL A 90 -10.63 4.09 10.16
N GLU A 91 -10.89 4.77 11.29
CA GLU A 91 -9.95 5.73 11.88
C GLU A 91 -10.16 5.80 13.40
N PRO A 92 -9.11 5.60 14.23
CA PRO A 92 -9.22 5.69 15.68
C PRO A 92 -9.33 7.13 16.18
N VAL A 93 -8.68 8.12 15.52
CA VAL A 93 -8.57 9.49 15.99
C VAL A 93 -9.83 10.29 15.65
N ALA A 94 -10.54 10.79 16.66
CA ALA A 94 -11.82 11.49 16.48
C ALA A 94 -11.69 12.80 15.67
N GLU A 95 -10.60 13.55 15.89
CA GLU A 95 -10.26 14.77 15.18
C GLU A 95 -10.07 14.48 13.69
N MET A 96 -9.36 13.41 13.36
CA MET A 96 -9.11 13.00 11.98
C MET A 96 -10.42 12.55 11.30
N ARG A 97 -11.29 11.79 11.99
CA ARG A 97 -12.62 11.45 11.46
C ARG A 97 -13.46 12.69 11.13
N ARG A 98 -13.42 13.72 12.00
CA ARG A 98 -14.11 15.00 11.75
C ARG A 98 -13.53 15.70 10.53
N ALA A 99 -12.21 15.85 10.46
CA ALA A 99 -11.54 16.49 9.33
C ALA A 99 -11.85 15.78 8.01
N ALA A 100 -11.79 14.44 7.96
CA ALA A 100 -12.16 13.65 6.78
C ALA A 100 -13.63 13.87 6.39
N SER A 101 -14.55 13.88 7.36
CA SER A 101 -15.99 14.13 7.10
C SER A 101 -16.23 15.52 6.53
N ASP A 102 -15.53 16.53 7.03
CA ASP A 102 -15.63 17.92 6.54
C ASP A 102 -15.08 18.04 5.11
N ASN A 103 -13.94 17.40 4.85
CA ASN A 103 -13.33 17.36 3.54
C ASN A 103 -14.20 16.63 2.51
N LEU A 104 -14.84 15.52 2.88
CA LEU A 104 -15.78 14.80 1.99
C LEU A 104 -17.04 15.63 1.72
N ARG A 105 -17.55 16.38 2.70
CA ARG A 105 -18.63 17.33 2.45
C ARG A 105 -18.21 18.44 1.48
N ALA A 106 -17.00 19.00 1.65
CA ALA A 106 -16.46 19.97 0.71
C ALA A 106 -16.26 19.36 -0.70
N ALA A 107 -15.85 18.09 -0.78
CA ALA A 107 -15.75 17.38 -2.05
C ALA A 107 -17.12 17.22 -2.75
N ALA A 108 -18.20 16.97 -2.01
CA ALA A 108 -19.54 16.89 -2.57
C ALA A 108 -20.02 18.23 -3.17
N ALA A 109 -19.59 19.36 -2.60
CA ALA A 109 -19.93 20.67 -3.14
C ALA A 109 -19.30 21.00 -4.51
N VAL A 110 -18.25 20.27 -4.91
CA VAL A 110 -17.50 20.51 -6.16
C VAL A 110 -17.54 19.31 -7.13
N ASN A 111 -18.17 18.21 -6.75
CA ASN A 111 -18.31 17.00 -7.55
C ASN A 111 -19.76 16.52 -7.60
N ASP A 112 -20.51 16.88 -8.64
CA ASP A 112 -21.93 16.54 -8.80
C ASP A 112 -22.23 15.03 -8.76
N TRP A 113 -21.22 14.20 -9.06
CA TRP A 113 -21.34 12.73 -9.05
C TRP A 113 -21.17 12.13 -7.64
N PHE A 114 -20.63 12.89 -6.67
CA PHE A 114 -20.24 12.37 -5.37
C PHE A 114 -21.27 12.71 -4.29
N GLU A 115 -21.66 11.69 -3.55
CA GLU A 115 -22.45 11.83 -2.32
C GLU A 115 -21.63 11.40 -1.12
N PRO A 116 -21.63 12.17 0.00
CA PRO A 116 -20.91 11.78 1.22
C PRO A 116 -21.27 10.37 1.73
N SER A 117 -22.48 9.90 1.46
CA SER A 117 -22.95 8.54 1.80
C SER A 117 -22.18 7.41 1.07
N PHE A 118 -21.40 7.73 0.03
CA PHE A 118 -20.55 6.74 -0.64
C PHE A 118 -19.36 6.31 0.24
N VAL A 119 -18.99 7.13 1.23
CA VAL A 119 -17.92 6.84 2.20
C VAL A 119 -18.53 6.80 3.61
N GLU A 120 -18.52 5.63 4.23
CA GLU A 120 -18.92 5.43 5.63
C GLU A 120 -17.68 5.48 6.51
N ILE A 121 -17.54 6.53 7.37
CA ILE A 121 -16.43 6.63 8.32
C ILE A 121 -16.83 5.98 9.65
N ARG A 122 -16.05 4.98 10.09
CA ARG A 122 -16.23 4.25 11.34
C ARG A 122 -15.10 4.56 12.33
N ALA A 123 -15.46 4.68 13.60
CA ALA A 123 -14.49 4.64 14.69
C ALA A 123 -13.97 3.21 14.85
N GLY A 124 -12.67 3.03 14.93
CA GLY A 124 -12.01 1.73 15.08
C GLY A 124 -10.54 1.81 14.80
N ASP A 125 -9.81 0.74 15.04
CA ASP A 125 -8.38 0.62 14.79
C ASP A 125 -8.08 -0.59 13.89
N ALA A 126 -6.82 -0.71 13.49
CA ALA A 126 -6.36 -1.78 12.60
C ALA A 126 -6.32 -3.17 13.28
N PHE A 127 -6.45 -3.23 14.62
CA PHE A 127 -6.32 -4.46 15.40
C PHE A 127 -7.67 -5.13 15.71
N ALA A 128 -8.78 -4.44 15.41
CA ALA A 128 -10.16 -4.93 15.54
C ALA A 128 -11.04 -4.19 14.51
N LEU A 129 -10.91 -4.54 13.25
CA LEU A 129 -11.63 -3.87 12.15
C LEU A 129 -13.14 -4.07 12.29
N PRO A 130 -13.95 -2.98 12.32
CA PRO A 130 -15.38 -3.02 12.64
C PRO A 130 -16.25 -3.49 11.46
N VAL A 131 -15.87 -4.61 10.85
CA VAL A 131 -16.57 -5.28 9.75
C VAL A 131 -16.54 -6.80 9.94
N ALA A 132 -17.51 -7.50 9.35
CA ALA A 132 -17.61 -8.95 9.47
C ALA A 132 -16.46 -9.69 8.74
N ASP A 133 -16.23 -10.94 9.15
CA ASP A 133 -15.28 -11.85 8.49
C ASP A 133 -15.68 -12.04 7.02
N SER A 134 -14.68 -12.12 6.14
CA SER A 134 -14.87 -12.41 4.71
C SER A 134 -15.94 -11.56 4.03
N SER A 135 -16.05 -10.27 4.39
CA SER A 135 -17.06 -9.35 3.87
C SER A 135 -16.53 -8.32 2.87
N ILE A 136 -15.21 -8.14 2.81
CA ILE A 136 -14.53 -7.08 2.07
C ILE A 136 -13.83 -7.64 0.83
N ASP A 137 -13.97 -6.96 -0.30
CA ASP A 137 -13.29 -7.32 -1.55
C ASP A 137 -11.86 -6.77 -1.59
N VAL A 138 -11.70 -5.52 -1.13
CA VAL A 138 -10.43 -4.78 -1.14
C VAL A 138 -10.23 -4.11 0.20
N VAL A 139 -9.12 -4.39 0.86
CA VAL A 139 -8.59 -3.56 1.96
C VAL A 139 -7.51 -2.67 1.39
N ALA A 140 -7.47 -1.41 1.79
CA ALA A 140 -6.42 -0.48 1.40
C ALA A 140 -5.89 0.28 2.62
N GLN A 141 -4.59 0.58 2.63
CA GLN A 141 -3.94 1.48 3.58
C GLN A 141 -2.77 2.21 2.92
N ASN A 142 -2.50 3.43 3.35
CA ASN A 142 -1.41 4.24 2.83
C ASN A 142 -0.64 4.88 3.99
N CYS A 143 0.64 4.52 4.11
CA CYS A 143 1.56 5.06 5.12
C CYS A 143 1.11 4.84 6.58
N LEU A 144 0.58 3.63 6.89
CA LEU A 144 0.07 3.29 8.22
C LEU A 144 0.81 2.13 8.87
N PHE A 145 1.00 1.02 8.16
CA PHE A 145 1.46 -0.22 8.77
C PHE A 145 2.91 -0.16 9.25
N ASN A 146 3.73 0.68 8.66
CA ASN A 146 5.09 0.93 9.12
C ASN A 146 5.17 1.70 10.46
N ILE A 147 4.05 2.24 10.97
CA ILE A 147 3.98 2.79 12.34
C ILE A 147 4.03 1.66 13.37
N PHE A 148 3.48 0.49 13.04
CA PHE A 148 3.31 -0.59 14.01
C PHE A 148 4.63 -1.28 14.36
N GLU A 149 4.75 -1.68 15.62
CA GLU A 149 5.77 -2.63 16.04
C GLU A 149 5.50 -4.01 15.41
N PRO A 150 6.51 -4.89 15.27
CA PRO A 150 6.34 -6.15 14.54
C PRO A 150 5.18 -7.02 15.00
N ALA A 151 4.92 -7.08 16.32
CA ALA A 151 3.79 -7.84 16.88
C ALA A 151 2.43 -7.22 16.53
N ASP A 152 2.35 -5.90 16.56
CA ASP A 152 1.14 -5.17 16.21
C ASP A 152 0.90 -5.18 14.70
N LEU A 153 1.96 -5.11 13.89
CA LEU A 153 1.86 -5.31 12.43
C LEU A 153 1.27 -6.67 12.10
N ALA A 154 1.75 -7.74 12.76
CA ALA A 154 1.22 -9.09 12.55
C ALA A 154 -0.27 -9.18 12.93
N ARG A 155 -0.70 -8.52 14.02
CA ARG A 155 -2.11 -8.44 14.42
C ARG A 155 -2.96 -7.68 13.40
N ALA A 156 -2.49 -6.52 12.93
CA ALA A 156 -3.18 -5.73 11.92
C ALA A 156 -3.34 -6.50 10.60
N LEU A 157 -2.29 -7.19 10.15
CA LEU A 157 -2.35 -8.02 8.95
C LEU A 157 -3.30 -9.23 9.13
N ALA A 158 -3.35 -9.84 10.32
CA ALA A 158 -4.32 -10.90 10.62
C ALA A 158 -5.77 -10.41 10.52
N GLU A 159 -6.07 -9.20 11.02
CA GLU A 159 -7.37 -8.56 10.87
C GLU A 159 -7.71 -8.27 9.39
N VAL A 160 -6.75 -7.78 8.61
CA VAL A 160 -6.93 -7.60 7.16
C VAL A 160 -7.30 -8.93 6.50
N VAL A 161 -6.58 -10.00 6.82
CA VAL A 161 -6.88 -11.34 6.26
C VAL A 161 -8.24 -11.85 6.75
N ARG A 162 -8.62 -11.61 8.01
CA ARG A 162 -9.94 -11.98 8.55
C ARG A 162 -11.07 -11.37 7.73
N VAL A 163 -11.01 -10.07 7.48
CA VAL A 163 -12.11 -9.34 6.82
C VAL A 163 -12.16 -9.53 5.31
N LEU A 164 -11.03 -9.84 4.68
CA LEU A 164 -10.98 -10.09 3.24
C LEU A 164 -11.72 -11.38 2.87
N LYS A 165 -12.53 -11.32 1.81
CA LYS A 165 -13.07 -12.51 1.14
C LYS A 165 -11.94 -13.40 0.61
N PRO A 166 -12.17 -14.72 0.41
CA PRO A 166 -11.27 -15.53 -0.41
C PRO A 166 -11.07 -14.87 -1.79
N GLY A 167 -9.83 -14.72 -2.24
CA GLY A 167 -9.49 -14.00 -3.47
C GLY A 167 -9.55 -12.47 -3.35
N GLY A 168 -9.94 -11.93 -2.20
CA GLY A 168 -9.83 -10.51 -1.89
C GLY A 168 -8.37 -10.07 -1.78
N ARG A 169 -8.13 -8.76 -1.76
CA ARG A 169 -6.76 -8.21 -1.84
C ARG A 169 -6.53 -7.01 -0.94
N LEU A 170 -5.28 -6.89 -0.50
CA LEU A 170 -4.75 -5.71 0.18
C LEU A 170 -4.00 -4.85 -0.83
N LEU A 171 -4.41 -3.58 -0.96
CA LEU A 171 -3.69 -2.53 -1.68
C LEU A 171 -2.92 -1.72 -0.64
N MET A 172 -1.61 -1.68 -0.75
CA MET A 172 -0.76 -1.08 0.26
C MET A 172 0.28 -0.17 -0.35
N SER A 173 0.50 0.97 0.27
CA SER A 173 1.63 1.84 0.03
C SER A 173 2.27 2.21 1.36
N ASP A 174 3.52 1.78 1.59
CA ASP A 174 4.23 2.05 2.84
C ASP A 174 5.71 2.36 2.62
N PRO A 175 6.32 3.16 3.50
CA PRO A 175 7.77 3.29 3.53
C PRO A 175 8.46 1.98 3.92
N ILE A 176 9.51 1.66 3.17
CA ILE A 176 10.49 0.62 3.48
C ILE A 176 11.87 1.24 3.60
N ALA A 177 12.78 0.56 4.26
CA ALA A 177 14.16 1.02 4.43
C ALA A 177 15.12 0.19 3.57
N THR A 178 16.14 0.83 3.01
CA THR A 178 17.19 0.14 2.24
C THR A 178 18.12 -0.71 3.11
N ARG A 179 18.07 -0.52 4.42
CA ARG A 179 18.74 -1.32 5.47
C ARG A 179 17.99 -1.14 6.80
N PRO A 180 18.20 -2.00 7.80
CA PRO A 180 17.53 -1.86 9.10
C PRO A 180 17.69 -0.46 9.73
N ILE A 181 16.62 0.07 10.26
CA ILE A 181 16.62 1.34 11.01
C ILE A 181 17.40 1.12 12.31
N PRO A 182 18.36 1.99 12.68
CA PRO A 182 19.09 1.87 13.93
C PRO A 182 18.19 1.98 15.17
N ALA A 183 18.55 1.25 16.24
CA ALA A 183 17.74 1.12 17.45
C ALA A 183 17.37 2.48 18.09
N HIS A 184 18.30 3.45 18.10
CA HIS A 184 18.02 4.77 18.69
C HIS A 184 16.93 5.54 17.94
N LEU A 185 16.77 5.34 16.62
CA LEU A 185 15.67 5.92 15.86
C LEU A 185 14.36 5.11 16.04
N GLN A 186 14.47 3.77 16.13
CA GLN A 186 13.29 2.92 16.36
C GLN A 186 12.57 3.25 17.67
N GLN A 187 13.31 3.72 18.68
CA GLN A 187 12.79 4.13 20.00
C GLN A 187 12.17 5.54 20.00
N ASP A 188 12.36 6.31 18.93
CA ASP A 188 11.75 7.63 18.81
C ASP A 188 10.29 7.49 18.32
N GLU A 189 9.34 7.62 19.27
CA GLU A 189 7.91 7.48 19.01
C GLU A 189 7.38 8.57 18.06
N ARG A 190 7.97 9.77 18.05
CA ARG A 190 7.59 10.83 17.13
C ARG A 190 8.00 10.51 15.70
N LEU A 191 9.22 10.03 15.49
CA LEU A 191 9.67 9.56 14.17
C LEU A 191 8.83 8.38 13.68
N ARG A 192 8.38 7.52 14.62
CA ARG A 192 7.46 6.43 14.31
C ARG A 192 6.10 6.95 13.86
N ALA A 193 5.49 7.89 14.58
CA ALA A 193 4.25 8.54 14.18
C ALA A 193 4.37 9.25 12.81
N MET A 194 5.55 9.75 12.46
CA MET A 194 5.87 10.34 11.16
C MET A 194 6.17 9.29 10.07
N CYS A 195 5.90 8.02 10.30
CA CYS A 195 6.16 6.92 9.35
C CYS A 195 7.63 6.75 8.94
N LEU A 196 8.59 7.07 9.81
CA LEU A 196 10.02 7.02 9.49
C LEU A 196 10.75 5.87 10.17
N SER A 197 10.60 5.74 11.49
CA SER A 197 11.45 4.84 12.27
C SER A 197 10.95 3.39 12.34
N GLY A 198 9.73 3.11 11.90
CA GLY A 198 9.18 1.77 11.83
C GLY A 198 9.34 1.08 10.47
N ALA A 199 9.96 1.76 9.48
CA ALA A 199 10.14 1.20 8.15
C ALA A 199 11.03 -0.06 8.19
N LEU A 200 10.51 -1.18 7.67
CA LEU A 200 11.22 -2.45 7.56
C LEU A 200 12.04 -2.52 6.28
N PRO A 201 13.11 -3.31 6.21
CA PRO A 201 13.71 -3.73 4.95
C PRO A 201 12.69 -4.42 4.04
N TYR A 202 12.90 -4.30 2.72
CA TYR A 202 11.98 -4.86 1.71
C TYR A 202 11.65 -6.34 1.96
N GLU A 203 12.68 -7.17 2.13
CA GLU A 203 12.53 -8.61 2.32
C GLU A 203 11.72 -8.94 3.58
N ASP A 204 11.99 -8.22 4.68
CA ASP A 204 11.30 -8.43 5.94
C ASP A 204 9.81 -8.05 5.81
N TYR A 205 9.51 -6.95 5.08
CA TYR A 205 8.12 -6.53 4.87
C TYR A 205 7.34 -7.54 4.01
N ILE A 206 7.94 -8.05 2.93
CA ILE A 206 7.34 -9.11 2.11
C ILE A 206 7.11 -10.39 2.94
N GLN A 207 8.04 -10.76 3.82
CA GLN A 207 7.86 -11.92 4.70
C GLN A 207 6.69 -11.73 5.68
N GLN A 208 6.44 -10.52 6.20
CA GLN A 208 5.26 -10.24 7.03
C GLN A 208 3.96 -10.49 6.26
N LEU A 209 3.87 -10.06 5.01
CA LEU A 209 2.71 -10.31 4.15
C LEU A 209 2.49 -11.80 3.89
N ILE A 210 3.57 -12.54 3.59
CA ILE A 210 3.50 -14.00 3.38
C ILE A 210 3.06 -14.71 4.66
N ALA A 211 3.65 -14.35 5.81
CA ALA A 211 3.30 -14.93 7.11
C ALA A 211 1.85 -14.66 7.50
N ALA A 212 1.28 -13.55 7.09
CA ALA A 212 -0.13 -13.23 7.29
C ALA A 212 -1.09 -14.08 6.44
N GLY A 213 -0.60 -14.76 5.38
CA GLY A 213 -1.40 -15.66 4.54
C GLY A 213 -1.68 -15.16 3.12
N PHE A 214 -0.94 -14.16 2.62
CA PHE A 214 -1.04 -13.74 1.23
C PHE A 214 -0.24 -14.68 0.32
N GLY A 215 -0.93 -15.46 -0.52
CA GLY A 215 -0.30 -16.45 -1.43
C GLY A 215 0.28 -15.83 -2.71
N GLN A 216 -0.15 -14.62 -3.08
CA GLN A 216 0.37 -13.86 -4.20
C GLN A 216 0.58 -12.41 -3.79
N ILE A 217 1.73 -11.84 -4.13
CA ILE A 217 2.10 -10.45 -3.87
C ILE A 217 2.66 -9.87 -5.17
N GLU A 218 2.12 -8.74 -5.60
CA GLU A 218 2.60 -8.01 -6.77
C GLU A 218 3.19 -6.67 -6.33
N VAL A 219 4.46 -6.46 -6.58
CA VAL A 219 5.12 -5.17 -6.37
C VAL A 219 4.80 -4.28 -7.56
N ARG A 220 3.99 -3.25 -7.33
CA ARG A 220 3.53 -2.32 -8.36
C ARG A 220 4.48 -1.15 -8.56
N ALA A 221 5.10 -0.68 -7.48
CA ALA A 221 6.12 0.36 -7.55
C ALA A 221 7.07 0.28 -6.34
N ARG A 222 8.29 0.73 -6.55
CA ARG A 222 9.29 0.99 -5.52
C ARG A 222 10.02 2.26 -5.92
N ARG A 223 9.98 3.28 -5.06
CA ARG A 223 10.47 4.62 -5.40
C ARG A 223 11.24 5.23 -4.22
N PRO A 224 12.29 6.03 -4.46
CA PRO A 224 12.86 6.86 -3.41
C PRO A 224 11.77 7.67 -2.73
N TYR A 225 11.76 7.65 -1.38
CA TYR A 225 10.74 8.32 -0.59
C TYR A 225 11.35 9.45 0.24
N ARG A 226 12.30 9.14 1.12
CA ARG A 226 12.93 10.11 1.99
C ARG A 226 14.37 9.72 2.32
N LEU A 227 15.26 10.70 2.33
CA LEU A 227 16.62 10.52 2.84
C LEU A 227 16.68 10.94 4.31
N LEU A 228 17.03 10.01 5.19
CA LEU A 228 17.43 10.32 6.54
C LEU A 228 18.91 10.66 6.50
N ASP A 229 19.23 11.95 6.62
CA ASP A 229 20.61 12.40 6.54
C ASP A 229 21.36 12.06 7.84
N ARG A 230 22.66 11.79 7.69
CA ARG A 230 23.48 11.31 8.81
C ARG A 230 23.63 12.31 9.96
N GLN A 231 23.61 13.62 9.67
CA GLN A 231 23.84 14.64 10.69
C GLN A 231 22.59 14.85 11.55
N THR A 232 21.43 15.02 10.91
CA THR A 232 20.16 15.22 11.62
C THR A 232 19.75 14.00 12.44
N TYR A 233 20.01 12.80 11.92
CA TYR A 233 19.52 11.55 12.53
C TYR A 233 20.60 10.74 13.25
N GLY A 234 21.82 11.28 13.44
CA GLY A 234 22.90 10.62 14.15
C GLY A 234 23.35 9.28 13.53
N LEU A 235 23.37 9.22 12.19
CA LEU A 235 23.70 8.02 11.43
C LEU A 235 25.16 8.01 11.00
N GLU A 236 25.75 6.82 10.84
CA GLU A 236 27.09 6.68 10.24
C GLU A 236 27.08 7.07 8.76
N THR A 237 26.06 6.63 8.04
CA THR A 237 25.83 6.94 6.62
C THR A 237 24.38 7.34 6.40
N HIS A 238 24.09 8.06 5.33
CA HIS A 238 22.71 8.36 4.96
C HIS A 238 21.89 7.08 4.80
N LEU A 239 20.60 7.12 5.18
CA LEU A 239 19.67 6.03 5.05
C LEU A 239 18.52 6.46 4.12
N LEU A 240 18.38 5.79 2.99
CA LEU A 240 17.28 6.02 2.08
C LEU A 240 16.07 5.20 2.52
N LEU A 241 14.93 5.86 2.63
CA LEU A 241 13.63 5.23 2.68
C LEU A 241 13.03 5.24 1.27
N GLU A 242 12.32 4.16 0.93
CA GLU A 242 11.62 4.01 -0.34
C GLU A 242 10.13 3.80 -0.08
N SER A 243 9.27 4.26 -0.96
CA SER A 243 7.85 3.91 -0.97
C SER A 243 7.68 2.60 -1.71
N LEU A 244 6.95 1.66 -1.12
CA LEU A 244 6.62 0.36 -1.69
C LEU A 244 5.11 0.25 -1.91
N ASP A 245 4.68 0.16 -3.17
CA ASP A 245 3.29 -0.09 -3.52
C ASP A 245 3.11 -1.57 -3.86
N THR A 246 2.17 -2.26 -3.20
CA THR A 246 1.88 -3.67 -3.44
C THR A 246 0.39 -3.95 -3.57
N VAL A 247 0.09 -5.02 -4.32
CA VAL A 247 -1.22 -5.69 -4.31
C VAL A 247 -0.98 -7.11 -3.80
N SER A 248 -1.57 -7.46 -2.66
CA SER A 248 -1.41 -8.76 -2.01
C SER A 248 -2.74 -9.49 -1.99
N PHE A 249 -2.81 -10.67 -2.62
CA PHE A 249 -4.04 -11.43 -2.77
C PHE A 249 -4.17 -12.52 -1.69
N LYS A 250 -5.33 -12.58 -1.04
CA LYS A 250 -5.70 -13.67 -0.12
C LYS A 250 -6.00 -14.93 -0.92
N LEU A 251 -4.94 -15.57 -1.41
CA LEU A 251 -4.96 -16.85 -2.12
C LEU A 251 -4.23 -17.92 -1.29
N PRO A 252 -4.53 -19.21 -1.47
CA PRO A 252 -3.76 -20.26 -0.83
C PRO A 252 -2.28 -20.15 -1.18
N ILE A 253 -1.42 -20.31 -0.18
CA ILE A 253 0.03 -20.34 -0.40
C ILE A 253 0.40 -21.68 -1.04
N PRO A 254 1.01 -21.69 -2.25
CA PRO A 254 1.48 -22.93 -2.87
C PRO A 254 2.49 -23.67 -1.98
N ALA A 255 2.59 -24.98 -2.15
CA ALA A 255 3.50 -25.84 -1.35
C ALA A 255 4.98 -25.42 -1.45
N ASP A 256 5.37 -24.78 -2.55
CA ASP A 256 6.72 -24.25 -2.81
C ASP A 256 6.87 -22.76 -2.42
N GLY A 257 5.93 -22.21 -1.66
CA GLY A 257 5.93 -20.85 -1.16
C GLY A 257 5.05 -19.87 -1.95
N ALA A 258 4.88 -18.64 -1.43
CA ALA A 258 4.09 -17.60 -2.05
C ALA A 258 4.69 -17.15 -3.40
N CYS A 259 3.82 -16.61 -4.27
CA CYS A 259 4.23 -16.01 -5.55
C CYS A 259 4.44 -14.51 -5.38
N VAL A 260 5.68 -14.04 -5.41
CA VAL A 260 6.04 -12.62 -5.38
C VAL A 260 6.45 -12.19 -6.78
N PHE A 261 5.70 -11.24 -7.35
CA PHE A 261 5.93 -10.69 -8.67
C PHE A 261 6.60 -9.32 -8.53
N THR A 262 7.82 -9.21 -9.06
CA THR A 262 8.62 -7.97 -9.06
C THR A 262 8.79 -7.37 -10.45
N GLY A 263 7.92 -7.75 -11.40
CA GLY A 263 7.98 -7.30 -12.78
C GLY A 263 8.94 -8.11 -13.66
N LYS A 264 9.47 -9.25 -13.17
CA LYS A 264 10.26 -10.16 -14.00
C LYS A 264 9.41 -10.84 -15.05
N THR A 265 10.01 -11.08 -16.23
CA THR A 265 9.43 -11.90 -17.29
C THR A 265 10.41 -12.98 -17.71
N ALA A 266 9.85 -14.12 -18.15
CA ALA A 266 10.60 -15.19 -18.81
C ALA A 266 10.30 -15.15 -20.31
N VAL A 267 11.35 -15.26 -21.14
CA VAL A 267 11.23 -15.31 -22.60
C VAL A 267 11.90 -16.60 -23.10
N TYR A 268 11.09 -17.49 -23.68
CA TYR A 268 11.63 -18.70 -24.31
C TYR A 268 12.21 -18.36 -25.69
N THR A 269 13.47 -18.75 -25.92
CA THR A 269 14.24 -18.46 -27.13
C THR A 269 14.59 -19.72 -27.93
N GLY A 270 14.15 -20.91 -27.51
CA GLY A 270 14.43 -22.18 -28.17
C GLY A 270 13.67 -22.36 -29.47
N THR A 271 13.77 -23.54 -30.06
CA THR A 271 13.27 -23.84 -31.41
C THR A 271 11.79 -24.21 -31.46
N GLU A 272 11.25 -24.77 -30.36
CA GLU A 272 9.85 -25.18 -30.28
C GLU A 272 8.89 -23.97 -30.21
N ALA A 273 7.60 -24.19 -30.45
CA ALA A 273 6.59 -23.13 -30.41
C ALA A 273 6.41 -22.56 -29.00
N ALA A 274 6.58 -23.38 -27.95
CA ALA A 274 6.52 -22.97 -26.57
C ALA A 274 7.35 -23.92 -25.69
N PHE A 275 7.75 -23.44 -24.52
CA PHE A 275 8.34 -24.24 -23.45
C PHE A 275 7.28 -24.46 -22.36
N ASP A 276 7.12 -25.72 -21.93
CA ASP A 276 6.28 -26.12 -20.80
C ASP A 276 7.20 -26.57 -19.65
N ASP A 277 7.13 -25.87 -18.52
CA ASP A 277 7.94 -26.18 -17.32
C ASP A 277 7.38 -27.37 -16.53
N GLN A 278 6.24 -27.92 -16.95
CA GLN A 278 5.50 -29.01 -16.28
C GLN A 278 5.05 -28.67 -14.85
N ALA A 279 5.11 -27.38 -14.51
CA ALA A 279 4.66 -26.82 -13.24
C ALA A 279 3.52 -25.79 -13.42
N GLY A 280 2.94 -25.77 -14.61
CA GLY A 280 1.79 -24.92 -14.95
C GLY A 280 2.14 -23.63 -15.71
N HIS A 281 3.40 -23.44 -16.13
CA HIS A 281 3.79 -22.29 -16.93
C HIS A 281 4.11 -22.71 -18.37
N ILE A 282 3.40 -22.10 -19.32
CA ILE A 282 3.67 -22.24 -20.75
C ILE A 282 4.26 -20.92 -21.25
N LEU A 283 5.47 -20.97 -21.80
CA LEU A 283 6.19 -19.82 -22.32
C LEU A 283 6.20 -19.87 -23.86
N PRO A 284 5.33 -19.14 -24.56
CA PRO A 284 5.39 -19.08 -26.02
C PRO A 284 6.71 -18.49 -26.48
N ARG A 285 7.25 -19.02 -27.60
CA ARG A 285 8.55 -18.57 -28.12
C ARG A 285 8.55 -17.08 -28.43
N GLY A 286 9.54 -16.36 -27.87
CA GLY A 286 9.76 -14.94 -28.11
C GLY A 286 8.75 -14.00 -27.40
N ILE A 287 7.81 -14.54 -26.59
CA ILE A 287 6.81 -13.74 -25.90
C ILE A 287 7.20 -13.59 -24.42
N PRO A 288 7.48 -12.36 -23.93
CA PRO A 288 7.70 -12.11 -22.52
C PRO A 288 6.46 -12.51 -21.69
N THR A 289 6.66 -13.47 -20.78
CA THR A 289 5.60 -13.98 -19.90
C THR A 289 5.94 -13.61 -18.47
N ALA A 290 5.02 -12.95 -17.77
CA ALA A 290 5.25 -12.56 -16.38
C ALA A 290 5.42 -13.80 -15.49
N VAL A 291 6.46 -13.78 -14.64
CA VAL A 291 6.77 -14.88 -13.71
C VAL A 291 7.08 -14.32 -12.32
N CYS A 292 6.71 -15.06 -11.28
CA CYS A 292 7.12 -14.72 -9.92
C CYS A 292 8.60 -15.04 -9.69
N ASP A 293 9.20 -14.45 -8.65
CA ASP A 293 10.62 -14.57 -8.35
C ASP A 293 11.10 -16.02 -8.15
N LYS A 294 10.26 -16.89 -7.53
CA LYS A 294 10.62 -18.31 -7.37
C LYS A 294 10.59 -19.06 -8.70
N THR A 295 9.65 -18.76 -9.58
CA THR A 295 9.58 -19.34 -10.94
C THR A 295 10.74 -18.85 -11.79
N ALA A 296 11.07 -17.55 -11.74
CA ALA A 296 12.24 -16.99 -12.42
C ALA A 296 13.51 -17.75 -12.04
N ARG A 297 13.79 -17.90 -10.72
CA ARG A 297 14.97 -18.68 -10.24
C ARG A 297 14.98 -20.14 -10.71
N LYS A 298 13.82 -20.79 -10.85
CA LYS A 298 13.75 -22.15 -11.39
C LYS A 298 14.05 -22.20 -12.88
N LEU A 299 13.61 -21.18 -13.62
CA LEU A 299 13.75 -21.12 -15.08
C LEU A 299 15.15 -20.68 -15.54
N GLU A 300 15.89 -19.90 -14.74
CA GLU A 300 17.27 -19.46 -15.02
C GLU A 300 18.23 -20.62 -15.36
N ARG A 301 17.95 -21.84 -14.89
CA ARG A 301 18.76 -23.04 -15.17
C ARG A 301 18.63 -23.55 -16.62
N PHE A 302 17.63 -23.11 -17.37
CA PHE A 302 17.40 -23.50 -18.74
C PHE A 302 18.04 -22.48 -19.68
N GLY A 303 19.07 -22.89 -20.44
CA GLY A 303 19.84 -21.98 -21.31
C GLY A 303 19.04 -21.32 -22.45
N GLU A 304 17.85 -21.84 -22.74
CA GLU A 304 16.95 -21.27 -23.76
C GLU A 304 15.92 -20.31 -23.19
N ILE A 305 15.99 -19.98 -21.89
CA ILE A 305 15.08 -19.03 -21.24
C ILE A 305 15.86 -17.81 -20.75
N LEU A 306 15.48 -16.65 -21.25
CA LEU A 306 15.96 -15.37 -20.78
C LEU A 306 15.04 -14.87 -19.65
N ILE A 307 15.59 -14.57 -18.49
CA ILE A 307 14.90 -13.88 -17.40
C ILE A 307 15.28 -12.42 -17.43
N THR A 308 14.27 -11.53 -17.43
CA THR A 308 14.50 -10.08 -17.32
C THR A 308 14.74 -9.68 -15.86
N ASP A 309 15.39 -8.54 -15.67
CA ASP A 309 15.48 -7.91 -14.35
C ASP A 309 14.11 -7.49 -13.81
N SER A 310 14.02 -7.28 -12.49
CA SER A 310 12.85 -6.69 -11.87
C SER A 310 12.61 -5.29 -12.41
N THR A 311 11.34 -4.96 -12.71
CA THR A 311 10.95 -3.64 -13.18
C THR A 311 10.14 -2.91 -12.11
N TRP A 312 10.62 -1.75 -11.71
CA TRP A 312 9.92 -0.87 -10.78
C TRP A 312 9.16 0.18 -11.59
N HIS A 313 7.84 0.24 -11.43
CA HIS A 313 7.07 1.27 -12.13
C HIS A 313 7.40 2.65 -11.57
N TYR A 314 7.99 3.48 -12.41
CA TYR A 314 8.21 4.88 -12.12
C TYR A 314 6.97 5.66 -12.59
N SER A 315 6.13 6.07 -11.63
CA SER A 315 5.04 7.04 -11.89
C SER A 315 5.44 8.46 -11.46
N GLY A 316 6.72 8.76 -11.51
CA GLY A 316 7.24 10.11 -11.32
C GLY A 316 7.09 10.91 -12.61
N GLY A 317 6.77 12.19 -12.52
CA GLY A 317 6.73 13.08 -13.66
C GLY A 317 7.97 12.91 -14.51
N GLY A 318 7.79 12.66 -15.79
CA GLY A 318 8.84 12.22 -16.69
C GLY A 318 10.02 13.17 -16.72
N CYS A 319 11.21 12.61 -16.84
CA CYS A 319 12.41 13.30 -17.23
C CYS A 319 12.42 13.69 -18.73
N CYS A 320 11.32 13.50 -19.46
CA CYS A 320 11.20 13.81 -20.88
C CYS A 320 10.01 14.69 -21.14
#